data_4be1e2ac7f092b5be05b293451d92e22
#
_entry.id   4be1e2ac7f092b5be05b293451d92e22
#
_cell.length_a   1.000
_cell.length_b   1.000
_cell.length_c   1.000
_cell.angle_alpha   90.00
_cell.angle_beta   90.00
_cell.angle_gamma   90.00
#
_symmetry.space_group_name_H-M   'P 1'
#
loop_
_entity.id
_entity.type
_entity.pdbx_description
1 polymer ?
#
loop_
_entity_poly.entity_id
_entity_poly.type
_entity_poly.pdbx_seq_one_letter_code
_entity_poly.pdbx_strand_id
1 'polypeptide(L)'
;ALPMIRIRSDIERRRLHKIEPDEKSQSEINKGIYDEHASRKTYDHLRRLAGDILLAGKSVIVDAAFLQAKQRRQFAQLASTLGEPYFIIDCHAEYAILEQRITERQIHGSDASEASLSVLLHQQENQEPLTDEEHRAAFVVGSTEPVSIKTVTDHLSALIHGLKY
;
A
#
# COMPACT_ATOMS: atom_id res chain seq x y z
N ALA A 1 6.43 19.19 6.19
CA ALA A 1 5.75 17.88 6.02
C ALA A 1 4.53 18.10 5.14
N LEU A 2 4.32 17.23 4.15
CA LEU A 2 3.11 17.26 3.33
C LEU A 2 1.96 16.69 4.18
N PRO A 3 0.86 17.42 4.38
CA PRO A 3 -0.29 16.92 5.13
C PRO A 3 -1.05 15.91 4.26
N MET A 4 -0.81 14.62 4.47
CA MET A 4 -1.43 13.53 3.71
C MET A 4 -2.25 12.63 4.64
N ILE A 5 -3.39 12.15 4.18
CA ILE A 5 -4.20 11.18 4.89
C ILE A 5 -3.75 9.77 4.44
N ARG A 6 -3.35 8.93 5.40
CA ARG A 6 -2.98 7.53 5.12
C ARG A 6 -4.18 6.62 5.35
N ILE A 7 -4.53 5.82 4.35
CA ILE A 7 -5.48 4.71 4.46
C ILE A 7 -4.73 3.39 4.27
N ARG A 8 -5.01 2.40 5.13
CA ARG A 8 -4.32 1.11 5.17
C ARG A 8 -5.25 -0.03 4.77
N SER A 9 -4.78 -0.88 3.86
CA SER A 9 -5.56 -2.02 3.34
C SER A 9 -5.92 -3.06 4.42
N ASP A 10 -5.03 -3.31 5.36
CA ASP A 10 -5.25 -4.24 6.47
C ASP A 10 -6.33 -3.72 7.43
N ILE A 11 -6.30 -2.43 7.78
CA ILE A 11 -7.31 -1.79 8.63
C ILE A 11 -8.67 -1.77 7.94
N GLU A 12 -8.72 -1.31 6.68
CA GLU A 12 -9.98 -1.21 5.95
C GLU A 12 -10.60 -2.58 5.65
N ARG A 13 -9.76 -3.60 5.41
CA ARG A 13 -10.22 -4.99 5.28
C ARG A 13 -10.92 -5.47 6.55
N ARG A 14 -10.32 -5.25 7.71
CA ARG A 14 -10.92 -5.62 9.00
C ARG A 14 -12.23 -4.90 9.23
N ARG A 15 -12.32 -3.60 8.94
CA ARG A 15 -13.57 -2.81 9.02
C ARG A 15 -14.68 -3.38 8.13
N LEU A 16 -14.35 -3.73 6.89
CA LEU A 16 -15.30 -4.33 5.95
C LEU A 16 -15.86 -5.68 6.41
N HIS A 17 -15.08 -6.42 7.16
CA HIS A 17 -15.46 -7.73 7.72
C HIS A 17 -15.90 -7.66 9.18
N LYS A 18 -16.04 -6.45 9.76
CA LYS A 18 -16.48 -6.22 11.16
C LYS A 18 -15.61 -6.96 12.18
N ILE A 19 -14.31 -7.02 11.95
CA ILE A 19 -13.33 -7.62 12.85
C ILE A 19 -12.81 -6.51 13.76
N GLU A 20 -12.89 -6.72 15.07
CA GLU A 20 -12.40 -5.76 16.06
C GLU A 20 -10.87 -5.62 16.01
N PRO A 21 -10.29 -4.46 16.42
CA PRO A 21 -8.85 -4.21 16.35
C PRO A 21 -8.00 -5.29 17.04
N ASP A 22 -8.47 -5.86 18.13
CA ASP A 22 -7.74 -6.85 18.94
C ASP A 22 -8.04 -8.31 18.55
N GLU A 23 -8.96 -8.54 17.62
CA GLU A 23 -9.34 -9.86 17.13
C GLU A 23 -8.49 -10.28 15.96
N LYS A 24 -8.01 -11.53 15.90
CA LYS A 24 -7.35 -12.09 14.73
C LYS A 24 -8.39 -12.66 13.76
N SER A 25 -8.21 -12.44 12.46
CA SER A 25 -9.16 -12.95 11.45
C SER A 25 -9.18 -14.47 11.36
N GLN A 26 -8.14 -15.15 11.85
CA GLN A 26 -7.91 -16.59 11.71
C GLN A 26 -8.02 -17.10 10.25
N SER A 27 -7.89 -16.20 9.28
CA SER A 27 -8.00 -16.54 7.87
C SER A 27 -6.69 -17.08 7.34
N GLU A 28 -6.76 -18.20 6.63
CA GLU A 28 -5.64 -18.74 5.86
C GLU A 28 -5.37 -17.89 4.61
N ILE A 29 -4.20 -18.09 4.00
CA ILE A 29 -3.83 -17.44 2.73
C ILE A 29 -4.88 -17.76 1.67
N ASN A 30 -5.32 -16.76 0.93
CA ASN A 30 -6.36 -16.84 -0.11
C ASN A 30 -7.71 -17.41 0.37
N LYS A 31 -7.98 -17.37 1.68
CA LYS A 31 -9.28 -17.76 2.23
C LYS A 31 -9.86 -16.67 3.14
N GLY A 32 -11.16 -16.74 3.39
CA GLY A 32 -11.84 -15.80 4.27
C GLY A 32 -11.67 -14.35 3.81
N ILE A 33 -11.17 -13.49 4.69
CA ILE A 33 -10.99 -12.07 4.36
C ILE A 33 -9.84 -11.79 3.38
N TYR A 34 -9.04 -12.81 3.02
CA TYR A 34 -7.93 -12.74 2.07
C TYR A 34 -8.20 -13.45 0.74
N ASP A 35 -9.41 -13.97 0.51
CA ASP A 35 -9.78 -14.52 -0.78
C ASP A 35 -9.83 -13.43 -1.88
N GLU A 36 -9.92 -13.84 -3.13
CA GLU A 36 -9.92 -12.92 -4.27
C GLU A 36 -11.09 -11.93 -4.24
N HIS A 37 -12.28 -12.40 -3.83
CA HIS A 37 -13.46 -11.55 -3.74
C HIS A 37 -13.32 -10.49 -2.63
N ALA A 38 -12.91 -10.91 -1.43
CA ALA A 38 -12.64 -10.01 -0.30
C ALA A 38 -11.51 -9.01 -0.62
N SER A 39 -10.48 -9.47 -1.32
CA SER A 39 -9.40 -8.61 -1.79
C SER A 39 -9.91 -7.57 -2.78
N ARG A 40 -10.69 -7.95 -3.78
CA ARG A 40 -11.31 -7.01 -4.74
C ARG A 40 -12.17 -5.98 -4.01
N LYS A 41 -13.05 -6.42 -3.11
CA LYS A 41 -13.89 -5.55 -2.29
C LYS A 41 -13.08 -4.55 -1.47
N THR A 42 -11.94 -4.98 -0.91
CA THR A 42 -11.04 -4.12 -0.15
C THR A 42 -10.42 -3.04 -1.05
N TYR A 43 -9.89 -3.39 -2.22
CA TYR A 43 -9.29 -2.42 -3.15
C TYR A 43 -10.34 -1.45 -3.74
N ASP A 44 -11.55 -1.90 -4.04
CA ASP A 44 -12.65 -1.04 -4.47
C ASP A 44 -13.05 -0.05 -3.38
N HIS A 45 -13.07 -0.49 -2.12
CA HIS A 45 -13.32 0.38 -0.97
C HIS A 45 -12.21 1.42 -0.78
N LEU A 46 -10.93 1.00 -0.81
CA LEU A 46 -9.79 1.91 -0.73
C LEU A 46 -9.81 2.95 -1.86
N ARG A 47 -10.13 2.55 -3.09
CA ARG A 47 -10.24 3.44 -4.24
C ARG A 47 -11.33 4.49 -4.03
N ARG A 48 -12.50 4.09 -3.49
CA ARG A 48 -13.58 5.04 -3.16
C ARG A 48 -13.14 6.02 -2.08
N LEU A 49 -12.57 5.54 -0.96
CA LEU A 49 -12.07 6.41 0.11
C LEU A 49 -11.00 7.39 -0.40
N ALA A 50 -10.08 6.91 -1.25
CA ALA A 50 -9.08 7.78 -1.85
C ALA A 50 -9.73 8.89 -2.70
N GLY A 51 -10.75 8.55 -3.49
CA GLY A 51 -11.53 9.52 -4.26
C GLY A 51 -12.22 10.56 -3.38
N ASP A 52 -12.87 10.14 -2.32
CA ASP A 52 -13.56 11.04 -1.37
C ASP A 52 -12.56 12.01 -0.70
N ILE A 53 -11.37 11.52 -0.32
CA ILE A 53 -10.30 12.33 0.27
C ILE A 53 -9.77 13.36 -0.74
N LEU A 54 -9.51 12.94 -1.99
CA LEU A 54 -9.03 13.83 -3.05
C LEU A 54 -10.07 14.91 -3.39
N LEU A 55 -11.36 14.54 -3.52
CA LEU A 55 -12.46 15.48 -3.75
C LEU A 55 -12.62 16.47 -2.61
N ALA A 56 -12.24 16.11 -1.37
CA ALA A 56 -12.17 17.02 -0.24
C ALA A 56 -10.91 17.92 -0.25
N GLY A 57 -10.11 17.91 -1.31
CA GLY A 57 -8.89 18.72 -1.47
C GLY A 57 -7.74 18.27 -0.57
N LYS A 58 -7.68 16.99 -0.23
CA LYS A 58 -6.60 16.43 0.62
C LYS A 58 -5.80 15.40 -0.15
N SER A 59 -4.47 15.38 0.08
CA SER A 59 -3.60 14.34 -0.45
C SER A 59 -3.80 13.03 0.33
N VAL A 60 -3.67 11.89 -0.36
CA VAL A 60 -3.87 10.57 0.24
C VAL A 60 -2.69 9.65 -0.02
N ILE A 61 -2.32 8.84 0.96
CA ILE A 61 -1.42 7.69 0.83
C ILE A 61 -2.27 6.43 0.98
N VAL A 62 -2.27 5.58 -0.04
CA VAL A 62 -2.90 4.26 0.02
C VAL A 62 -1.83 3.23 0.30
N ASP A 63 -1.83 2.70 1.53
CA ASP A 63 -0.86 1.72 2.01
C ASP A 63 -1.42 0.31 1.86
N ALA A 64 -0.91 -0.41 0.85
CA ALA A 64 -1.31 -1.76 0.50
C ALA A 64 -0.19 -2.49 -0.24
N ALA A 65 -0.28 -3.82 -0.37
CA ALA A 65 0.73 -4.62 -1.06
C ALA A 65 0.80 -4.37 -2.58
N PHE A 66 -0.33 -4.01 -3.22
CA PHE A 66 -0.41 -3.72 -4.66
C PHE A 66 0.28 -4.74 -5.57
N LEU A 67 0.10 -6.02 -5.29
CA LEU A 67 0.79 -7.11 -5.98
C LEU A 67 0.48 -7.17 -7.49
N GLN A 68 -0.72 -6.75 -7.90
CA GLN A 68 -1.18 -6.87 -9.28
C GLN A 68 -1.20 -5.51 -10.00
N ALA A 69 -0.74 -5.47 -11.24
CA ALA A 69 -0.79 -4.29 -12.09
C ALA A 69 -2.21 -3.73 -12.24
N LYS A 70 -3.22 -4.60 -12.28
CA LYS A 70 -4.64 -4.22 -12.32
C LYS A 70 -5.03 -3.34 -11.12
N GLN A 71 -4.56 -3.69 -9.92
CA GLN A 71 -4.84 -2.91 -8.71
C GLN A 71 -4.23 -1.52 -8.82
N ARG A 72 -2.94 -1.42 -9.20
CA ARG A 72 -2.22 -0.16 -9.36
C ARG A 72 -2.86 0.74 -10.42
N ARG A 73 -3.24 0.17 -11.56
CA ARG A 73 -3.91 0.88 -12.66
C ARG A 73 -5.23 1.53 -12.24
N GLN A 74 -6.01 0.91 -11.37
CA GLN A 74 -7.27 1.49 -10.87
C GLN A 74 -7.05 2.80 -10.11
N PHE A 75 -5.96 2.93 -9.37
CA PHE A 75 -5.63 4.16 -8.65
C PHE A 75 -5.01 5.22 -9.57
N ALA A 76 -4.18 4.81 -10.53
CA ALA A 76 -3.68 5.71 -11.58
C ALA A 76 -4.84 6.32 -12.39
N GLN A 77 -5.85 5.51 -12.76
CA GLN A 77 -7.05 6.00 -13.44
C GLN A 77 -7.88 6.93 -12.57
N LEU A 78 -8.03 6.65 -11.28
CA LEU A 78 -8.72 7.55 -10.34
C LEU A 78 -8.05 8.91 -10.31
N ALA A 79 -6.73 8.96 -10.11
CA ALA A 79 -5.97 10.20 -10.08
C ALA A 79 -6.09 10.97 -11.41
N SER A 80 -5.93 10.29 -12.55
CA SER A 80 -6.09 10.88 -13.88
C SER A 80 -7.50 11.45 -14.09
N THR A 81 -8.54 10.74 -13.65
CA THR A 81 -9.94 11.21 -13.79
C THR A 81 -10.20 12.48 -12.97
N LEU A 82 -9.55 12.60 -11.82
CA LEU A 82 -9.67 13.76 -10.94
C LEU A 82 -8.67 14.89 -11.26
N GLY A 83 -7.76 14.69 -12.22
CA GLY A 83 -6.70 15.64 -12.56
C GLY A 83 -5.63 15.78 -11.49
N GLU A 84 -5.45 14.75 -10.66
CA GLU A 84 -4.51 14.75 -9.54
C GLU A 84 -3.20 14.00 -9.87
N PRO A 85 -2.06 14.46 -9.34
CA PRO A 85 -0.79 13.73 -9.49
C PRO A 85 -0.85 12.34 -8.85
N TYR A 86 -0.19 11.36 -9.49
CA TYR A 86 -0.09 9.99 -9.01
C TYR A 86 1.37 9.54 -8.94
N PHE A 87 1.75 8.93 -7.83
CA PHE A 87 3.10 8.40 -7.61
C PHE A 87 3.02 7.04 -6.93
N ILE A 88 4.02 6.20 -7.23
CA ILE A 88 4.24 4.93 -6.55
C ILE A 88 5.47 5.06 -5.65
N ILE A 89 5.34 4.72 -4.37
CA ILE A 89 6.48 4.50 -3.48
C ILE A 89 6.71 2.99 -3.44
N ASP A 90 7.73 2.54 -4.16
CA ASP A 90 8.08 1.13 -4.27
C ASP A 90 9.11 0.75 -3.20
N CYS A 91 8.66 0.02 -2.18
CA CYS A 91 9.46 -0.31 -1.01
C CYS A 91 10.09 -1.70 -1.17
N HIS A 92 11.41 -1.74 -1.24
CA HIS A 92 12.20 -2.97 -1.34
C HIS A 92 13.00 -3.24 -0.08
N ALA A 93 13.09 -4.51 0.31
CA ALA A 93 14.04 -5.01 1.28
C ALA A 93 14.50 -6.40 0.89
N GLU A 94 15.71 -6.76 1.30
CA GLU A 94 16.19 -8.14 1.17
C GLU A 94 15.29 -9.10 1.97
N TYR A 95 15.17 -10.33 1.47
CA TYR A 95 14.31 -11.35 2.08
C TYR A 95 14.61 -11.53 3.58
N ALA A 96 15.88 -11.62 3.95
CA ALA A 96 16.29 -11.78 5.35
C ALA A 96 15.79 -10.63 6.26
N ILE A 97 15.77 -9.40 5.73
CA ILE A 97 15.25 -8.23 6.46
C ILE A 97 13.74 -8.30 6.62
N LEU A 98 13.03 -8.75 5.56
CA LEU A 98 11.57 -8.92 5.61
C LEU A 98 11.19 -10.02 6.62
N GLU A 99 11.90 -11.15 6.60
CA GLU A 99 11.72 -12.27 7.53
C GLU A 99 11.94 -11.83 8.98
N GLN A 100 13.04 -11.12 9.25
CA GLN A 100 13.32 -10.58 10.57
C GLN A 100 12.19 -9.65 11.05
N ARG A 101 11.76 -8.71 10.23
CA ARG A 101 10.69 -7.75 10.57
C ARG A 101 9.35 -8.42 10.83
N ILE A 102 9.01 -9.46 10.09
CA ILE A 102 7.78 -10.24 10.32
C ILE A 102 7.87 -10.96 11.66
N THR A 103 9.00 -11.60 11.93
CA THR A 103 9.23 -12.34 13.20
C THR A 103 9.16 -11.39 14.40
N GLU A 104 9.84 -10.25 14.34
CA GLU A 104 9.80 -9.23 15.39
C GLU A 104 8.38 -8.71 15.62
N ARG A 105 7.62 -8.45 14.56
CA ARG A 105 6.23 -8.00 14.63
C ARG A 105 5.31 -9.03 15.28
N GLN A 106 5.50 -10.31 14.95
CA GLN A 106 4.73 -11.41 15.56
C GLN A 106 5.00 -11.52 17.07
N ILE A 107 6.23 -11.28 17.50
CA ILE A 107 6.60 -11.30 18.94
C ILE A 107 5.95 -10.11 19.67
N HIS A 108 5.94 -8.92 19.08
CA HIS A 108 5.39 -7.71 19.72
C HIS A 108 3.86 -7.58 19.63
N GLY A 109 3.21 -8.26 18.69
CA GLY A 109 1.76 -8.46 18.63
C GLY A 109 0.89 -7.19 18.44
N SER A 110 1.47 -6.04 18.08
CA SER A 110 0.78 -4.74 18.13
C SER A 110 0.31 -4.20 16.77
N ASP A 111 0.51 -4.93 15.66
CA ASP A 111 0.15 -4.45 14.32
C ASP A 111 -1.14 -5.12 13.81
N ALA A 112 -1.96 -4.33 13.09
CA ALA A 112 -3.18 -4.81 12.41
C ALA A 112 -2.87 -5.79 11.26
N SER A 113 -1.62 -5.83 10.77
CA SER A 113 -1.17 -6.76 9.73
C SER A 113 -1.00 -8.17 10.31
N GLU A 114 -1.67 -9.14 9.70
CA GLU A 114 -1.55 -10.57 10.01
C GLU A 114 -0.52 -11.28 9.11
N ALA A 115 0.40 -10.52 8.48
CA ALA A 115 1.41 -11.08 7.59
C ALA A 115 2.32 -12.06 8.33
N SER A 116 2.37 -13.30 7.81
CA SER A 116 3.26 -14.37 8.24
C SER A 116 4.35 -14.60 7.18
N LEU A 117 5.34 -15.45 7.49
CA LEU A 117 6.36 -15.84 6.51
C LEU A 117 5.75 -16.52 5.28
N SER A 118 4.71 -17.32 5.45
CA SER A 118 4.00 -17.94 4.33
C SER A 118 3.26 -16.92 3.47
N VAL A 119 2.73 -15.84 4.06
CA VAL A 119 2.16 -14.71 3.32
C VAL A 119 3.24 -13.98 2.52
N LEU A 120 4.43 -13.75 3.12
CA LEU A 120 5.56 -13.13 2.42
C LEU A 120 5.96 -13.92 1.18
N LEU A 121 6.17 -15.24 1.31
CA LEU A 121 6.51 -16.11 0.17
C LEU A 121 5.44 -16.04 -0.92
N HIS A 122 4.18 -16.18 -0.52
CA HIS A 122 3.06 -16.08 -1.47
C HIS A 122 3.00 -14.73 -2.19
N GLN A 123 3.29 -13.62 -1.50
CA GLN A 123 3.34 -12.30 -2.11
C GLN A 123 4.48 -12.18 -3.12
N GLN A 124 5.68 -12.69 -2.81
CA GLN A 124 6.81 -12.68 -3.73
C GLN A 124 6.54 -13.49 -5.00
N GLU A 125 5.90 -14.66 -4.88
CA GLU A 125 5.53 -15.51 -6.02
C GLU A 125 4.46 -14.89 -6.93
N ASN A 126 3.60 -14.04 -6.37
CA ASN A 126 2.44 -13.47 -7.07
C ASN A 126 2.57 -11.97 -7.37
N GLN A 127 3.71 -11.37 -7.07
CA GLN A 127 3.95 -9.96 -7.35
C GLN A 127 4.22 -9.76 -8.84
N GLU A 128 3.37 -9.01 -9.51
CA GLU A 128 3.60 -8.52 -10.86
C GLU A 128 4.56 -7.32 -10.82
N PRO A 129 5.66 -7.33 -11.58
CA PRO A 129 6.62 -6.21 -11.63
C PRO A 129 5.93 -4.92 -12.08
N LEU A 130 6.54 -3.80 -11.77
CA LEU A 130 6.10 -2.51 -12.31
C LEU A 130 6.30 -2.51 -13.83
N THR A 131 5.34 -1.92 -14.54
CA THR A 131 5.48 -1.66 -15.98
C THR A 131 6.43 -0.48 -16.23
N ASP A 132 6.89 -0.30 -17.47
CA ASP A 132 7.73 0.85 -17.84
C ASP A 132 7.04 2.19 -17.56
N GLU A 133 5.73 2.25 -17.69
CA GLU A 133 4.93 3.44 -17.37
C GLU A 133 4.90 3.68 -15.85
N GLU A 134 4.67 2.64 -15.07
CA GLU A 134 4.67 2.72 -13.61
C GLU A 134 6.05 3.09 -13.06
N HIS A 135 7.14 2.59 -13.64
CA HIS A 135 8.50 2.97 -13.27
C HIS A 135 8.77 4.47 -13.41
N ARG A 136 8.19 5.14 -14.42
CA ARG A 136 8.32 6.60 -14.57
C ARG A 136 7.64 7.40 -13.45
N ALA A 137 6.62 6.84 -12.84
CA ALA A 137 5.90 7.43 -11.72
C ALA A 137 6.34 6.86 -10.35
N ALA A 138 7.35 5.98 -10.34
CA ALA A 138 7.79 5.29 -9.13
C ALA A 138 9.00 5.95 -8.50
N PHE A 139 8.99 6.00 -7.17
CA PHE A 139 10.13 6.29 -6.33
C PHE A 139 10.51 5.03 -5.54
N VAL A 140 11.67 4.48 -5.83
CA VAL A 140 12.16 3.25 -5.19
C VAL A 140 12.82 3.60 -3.85
N VAL A 141 12.36 2.94 -2.79
CA VAL A 141 12.89 3.08 -1.45
C VAL A 141 13.49 1.74 -1.01
N GLY A 142 14.82 1.68 -0.92
CA GLY A 142 15.51 0.58 -0.27
C GLY A 142 15.34 0.69 1.24
N SER A 143 14.81 -0.35 1.87
CA SER A 143 14.51 -0.31 3.31
C SER A 143 15.52 -1.10 4.16
N THR A 144 16.73 -1.31 3.67
CA THR A 144 17.87 -1.86 4.45
C THR A 144 18.38 -0.88 5.48
N GLU A 145 18.31 0.43 5.19
CA GLU A 145 18.61 1.50 6.12
C GLU A 145 17.39 2.37 6.41
N PRO A 146 17.35 3.10 7.55
CA PRO A 146 16.27 4.03 7.81
C PRO A 146 16.21 5.11 6.72
N VAL A 147 15.17 5.07 5.90
CA VAL A 147 14.97 6.09 4.87
C VAL A 147 14.64 7.41 5.54
N SER A 148 15.40 8.45 5.22
CA SER A 148 15.11 9.78 5.71
C SER A 148 13.75 10.25 5.14
N ILE A 149 12.80 10.53 6.04
CA ILE A 149 11.51 11.14 5.68
C ILE A 149 11.74 12.41 4.85
N LYS A 150 12.81 13.16 5.14
CA LYS A 150 13.19 14.35 4.39
C LYS A 150 13.46 14.03 2.91
N THR A 151 14.26 12.99 2.63
CA THR A 151 14.58 12.57 1.26
C THR A 151 13.33 12.23 0.46
N VAL A 152 12.40 11.46 1.05
CA VAL A 152 11.11 11.13 0.41
C VAL A 152 10.27 12.39 0.17
N THR A 153 10.18 13.26 1.17
CA THR A 153 9.39 14.50 1.07
C THR A 153 9.96 15.47 0.02
N ASP A 154 11.27 15.63 -0.03
CA ASP A 154 11.94 16.50 -1.00
C ASP A 154 11.73 15.97 -2.43
N HIS A 155 11.83 14.64 -2.63
CA HIS A 155 11.60 14.02 -3.93
C HIS A 155 10.13 14.17 -4.38
N LEU A 156 9.17 13.88 -3.52
CA LEU A 156 7.74 14.07 -3.83
C LEU A 156 7.43 15.54 -4.11
N SER A 157 8.01 16.47 -3.35
CA SER A 157 7.84 17.90 -3.57
C SER A 157 8.37 18.33 -4.95
N ALA A 158 9.53 17.82 -5.36
CA ALA A 158 10.12 18.10 -6.67
C ALA A 158 9.21 17.57 -7.81
N LEU A 159 8.67 16.36 -7.68
CA LEU A 159 7.76 15.77 -8.65
C LEU A 159 6.45 16.59 -8.77
N ILE A 160 5.85 17.00 -7.65
CA ILE A 160 4.62 17.81 -7.63
C ILE A 160 4.86 19.18 -8.28
N HIS A 161 6.01 19.81 -8.04
CA HIS A 161 6.34 21.11 -8.65
C HIS A 161 6.70 20.97 -10.14
N GLY A 162 7.35 19.87 -10.55
CA GLY A 162 7.67 19.58 -11.93
C GLY A 162 6.47 19.29 -12.84
N LEU A 163 5.33 18.93 -12.25
CA LEU A 163 4.08 18.68 -12.99
C LEU A 163 3.22 19.95 -13.18
N LYS A 164 3.62 21.09 -12.64
CA LYS A 164 2.88 22.36 -12.75
C LYS A 164 3.27 23.23 -13.94
N TYR A 165 4.06 22.68 -14.91
CA TYR A 165 4.47 23.39 -16.13
C TYR A 165 4.17 22.61 -17.40
#